data_324d76e82bbc490e0ec1a9b7a632733e
#
_entry.id   324d76e82bbc490e0ec1a9b7a632733e
#
_cell.length_a   1.000
_cell.length_b   1.000
_cell.length_c   1.000
_cell.angle_alpha   90.00
_cell.angle_beta   90.00
_cell.angle_gamma   90.00
#
_symmetry.space_group_name_H-M   'P 1'
#
loop_
_entity.id
_entity.type
_entity.pdbx_description
1 polymer ?
#
loop_
_entity_poly.entity_id
_entity_poly.type
_entity_poly.pdbx_seq_one_letter_code
_entity_poly.pdbx_strand_id
1 'polypeptide(L)'
;QEIANLNASEEHKFEVTQFNKNAGRIISDLERIDISFEQLQNASVRLKELHIESSNGFLTSEERKLFQLEVESIKTEILGVSNGRDAGGNGYFSGISGKTEPFKINNFGKISYSGAAGEKTLQISRGSQVRQNFSGQEVFLAAGSADGKFSIFDAIDSFSQSLNFGMSSGTSSNLLSAGAAVDLVLPSSGQAAQYKFELVANGTTYN
;
A
#
# COMPACT_ATOMS: atom_id res chain seq x y z
N GLN A 1 -30.56 -42.23 19.78
CA GLN A 1 -30.96 -40.82 19.57
C GLN A 1 -30.13 -39.88 20.45
N GLU A 2 -29.88 -40.14 21.72
CA GLU A 2 -29.06 -39.33 22.62
C GLU A 2 -27.61 -39.15 22.14
N ILE A 3 -26.94 -40.21 21.69
CA ILE A 3 -25.59 -40.18 21.19
C ILE A 3 -25.49 -39.32 19.91
N ALA A 4 -26.46 -39.42 19.00
CA ALA A 4 -26.50 -38.58 17.79
C ALA A 4 -26.69 -37.10 18.11
N ASN A 5 -27.51 -36.76 19.08
CA ASN A 5 -27.71 -35.39 19.53
C ASN A 5 -26.47 -34.83 20.25
N LEU A 6 -25.78 -35.67 21.02
CA LEU A 6 -24.52 -35.28 21.68
C LEU A 6 -23.43 -34.99 20.65
N ASN A 7 -23.25 -35.86 19.66
CA ASN A 7 -22.25 -35.64 18.59
C ASN A 7 -22.55 -34.39 17.77
N ALA A 8 -23.82 -34.14 17.42
CA ALA A 8 -24.21 -32.92 16.71
C ALA A 8 -23.94 -31.64 17.55
N SER A 9 -24.11 -31.72 18.85
CA SER A 9 -23.83 -30.61 19.77
C SER A 9 -22.31 -30.34 19.88
N GLU A 10 -21.50 -31.39 19.93
CA GLU A 10 -20.06 -31.28 19.98
C GLU A 10 -19.47 -30.72 18.66
N GLU A 11 -19.96 -31.19 17.51
CA GLU A 11 -19.61 -30.64 16.20
C GLU A 11 -19.94 -29.15 16.10
N HIS A 12 -21.13 -28.75 16.53
CA HIS A 12 -21.54 -27.34 16.53
C HIS A 12 -20.65 -26.48 17.45
N LYS A 13 -20.34 -26.99 18.63
CA LYS A 13 -19.42 -26.30 19.57
C LYS A 13 -18.03 -26.15 18.97
N PHE A 14 -17.51 -27.17 18.32
CA PHE A 14 -16.21 -27.11 17.65
C PHE A 14 -16.21 -26.06 16.53
N GLU A 15 -17.24 -26.05 15.68
CA GLU A 15 -17.42 -25.10 14.59
C GLU A 15 -17.46 -23.65 15.11
N VAL A 16 -18.28 -23.36 16.12
CA VAL A 16 -18.37 -22.02 16.74
C VAL A 16 -17.02 -21.61 17.36
N THR A 17 -16.34 -22.54 17.98
CA THR A 17 -15.00 -22.27 18.54
C THR A 17 -14.01 -21.92 17.44
N GLN A 18 -14.07 -22.59 16.30
CA GLN A 18 -13.21 -22.29 15.15
C GLN A 18 -13.54 -20.93 14.54
N PHE A 19 -14.83 -20.59 14.40
CA PHE A 19 -15.24 -19.27 13.92
C PHE A 19 -14.77 -18.15 14.84
N ASN A 20 -14.85 -18.32 16.15
CA ASN A 20 -14.35 -17.35 17.11
C ASN A 20 -12.83 -17.15 17.01
N LYS A 21 -12.07 -18.24 16.84
CA LYS A 21 -10.62 -18.15 16.60
C LYS A 21 -10.31 -17.42 15.30
N ASN A 22 -11.02 -17.72 14.24
CA ASN A 22 -10.88 -17.06 12.95
C ASN A 22 -11.19 -15.57 13.06
N ALA A 23 -12.29 -15.20 13.71
CA ALA A 23 -12.67 -13.81 13.93
C ALA A 23 -11.61 -13.04 14.73
N GLY A 24 -11.12 -13.61 15.83
CA GLY A 24 -10.05 -13.00 16.62
C GLY A 24 -8.75 -12.78 15.81
N ARG A 25 -8.39 -13.75 14.97
CA ARG A 25 -7.23 -13.61 14.08
C ARG A 25 -7.43 -12.49 13.06
N ILE A 26 -8.59 -12.45 12.41
CA ILE A 26 -8.90 -11.42 11.41
C ILE A 26 -8.87 -10.02 12.04
N ILE A 27 -9.45 -9.85 13.22
CA ILE A 27 -9.43 -8.55 13.93
C ILE A 27 -7.99 -8.10 14.13
N SER A 28 -7.13 -8.98 14.67
CA SER A 28 -5.73 -8.65 14.88
C SER A 28 -4.96 -8.35 13.59
N ASP A 29 -5.24 -9.07 12.49
CA ASP A 29 -4.62 -8.82 11.20
C ASP A 29 -5.08 -7.48 10.60
N LEU A 30 -6.39 -7.17 10.69
CA LEU A 30 -6.95 -5.91 10.21
C LEU A 30 -6.46 -4.70 11.01
N GLU A 31 -6.32 -4.82 12.34
CA GLU A 31 -5.74 -3.76 13.18
C GLU A 31 -4.30 -3.42 12.73
N ARG A 32 -3.50 -4.44 12.39
CA ARG A 32 -2.14 -4.22 11.88
C ARG A 32 -2.10 -3.61 10.49
N ILE A 33 -3.04 -3.99 9.63
CA ILE A 33 -3.20 -3.40 8.30
C ILE A 33 -3.62 -1.94 8.43
N ASP A 34 -4.50 -1.61 9.38
CA ASP A 34 -4.94 -0.23 9.65
C ASP A 34 -3.76 0.65 10.07
N ILE A 35 -2.90 0.16 10.97
CA ILE A 35 -1.64 0.82 11.33
C ILE A 35 -0.74 1.01 10.09
N SER A 36 -0.67 0.01 9.21
CA SER A 36 0.09 0.11 7.96
C SER A 36 -0.45 1.22 7.05
N PHE A 37 -1.75 1.36 6.95
CA PHE A 37 -2.37 2.45 6.19
C PHE A 37 -2.13 3.83 6.81
N GLU A 38 -2.16 3.95 8.13
CA GLU A 38 -1.81 5.18 8.83
C GLU A 38 -0.36 5.60 8.53
N GLN A 39 0.58 4.65 8.56
CA GLN A 39 1.97 4.92 8.20
C GLN A 39 2.11 5.36 6.74
N LEU A 40 1.41 4.71 5.80
CA LEU A 40 1.40 5.10 4.39
C LEU A 40 0.81 6.51 4.19
N GLN A 41 -0.24 6.85 4.93
CA GLN A 41 -0.84 8.17 4.90
C GLN A 41 0.14 9.25 5.38
N ASN A 42 0.80 9.02 6.51
CA ASN A 42 1.79 9.94 7.06
C ASN A 42 2.98 10.14 6.09
N ALA A 43 3.47 9.05 5.51
CA ALA A 43 4.51 9.07 4.48
C ALA A 43 4.09 9.89 3.25
N SER A 44 2.85 9.72 2.80
CA SER A 44 2.30 10.46 1.65
C SER A 44 2.14 11.95 1.93
N VAL A 45 1.69 12.32 3.12
CA VAL A 45 1.60 13.72 3.55
C VAL A 45 3.00 14.35 3.55
N ARG A 46 3.99 13.64 4.10
CA ARG A 46 5.36 14.15 4.14
C ARG A 46 5.99 14.30 2.75
N LEU A 47 5.75 13.35 1.84
CA LEU A 47 6.18 13.47 0.43
C LEU A 47 5.55 14.69 -0.24
N LYS A 48 4.28 14.97 0.02
CA LYS A 48 3.58 16.15 -0.49
C LYS A 48 4.19 17.45 0.04
N GLU A 49 4.49 17.52 1.33
CA GLU A 49 5.17 18.66 1.94
C GLU A 49 6.52 18.91 1.28
N LEU A 50 7.36 17.88 1.17
CA LEU A 50 8.66 17.96 0.50
C LEU A 50 8.54 18.40 -0.96
N HIS A 51 7.52 17.94 -1.67
CA HIS A 51 7.25 18.37 -3.03
C HIS A 51 6.91 19.86 -3.11
N ILE A 52 6.05 20.37 -2.22
CA ILE A 52 5.68 21.79 -2.14
C ILE A 52 6.91 22.64 -1.79
N GLU A 53 7.69 22.23 -0.78
CA GLU A 53 8.91 22.91 -0.37
C GLU A 53 9.95 22.95 -1.50
N SER A 54 10.11 21.83 -2.21
CA SER A 54 11.06 21.75 -3.34
C SER A 54 10.65 22.57 -4.56
N SER A 55 9.37 22.85 -4.71
CA SER A 55 8.82 23.63 -5.83
C SER A 55 9.02 25.14 -5.66
N ASN A 56 9.37 25.63 -4.48
CA ASN A 56 9.55 27.05 -4.18
C ASN A 56 10.82 27.70 -4.77
N GLY A 57 11.57 27.01 -5.61
CA GLY A 57 12.52 27.57 -6.60
C GLY A 57 13.86 28.08 -6.08
N PHE A 58 14.08 28.17 -4.78
CA PHE A 58 15.29 28.77 -4.18
C PHE A 58 16.17 27.79 -3.39
N LEU A 59 15.99 26.47 -3.62
CA LEU A 59 16.77 25.47 -2.93
C LEU A 59 18.24 25.46 -3.40
N THR A 60 19.16 25.47 -2.46
CA THR A 60 20.56 25.19 -2.68
C THR A 60 20.81 23.74 -3.06
N SER A 61 21.98 23.44 -3.58
CA SER A 61 22.37 22.05 -3.91
C SER A 61 22.36 21.15 -2.67
N GLU A 62 22.76 21.69 -1.53
CA GLU A 62 22.80 20.99 -0.25
C GLU A 62 21.40 20.66 0.24
N GLU A 63 20.46 21.63 0.17
CA GLU A 63 19.08 21.42 0.56
C GLU A 63 18.39 20.38 -0.34
N ARG A 64 18.61 20.41 -1.65
CA ARG A 64 18.10 19.39 -2.59
C ARG A 64 18.58 17.99 -2.23
N LYS A 65 19.86 17.86 -1.87
CA LYS A 65 20.43 16.59 -1.44
C LYS A 65 19.81 16.08 -0.14
N LEU A 66 19.53 16.96 0.82
CA LEU A 66 18.83 16.60 2.06
C LEU A 66 17.42 16.11 1.78
N PHE A 67 16.68 16.81 0.93
CA PHE A 67 15.32 16.39 0.52
C PHE A 67 15.36 15.04 -0.20
N GLN A 68 16.32 14.81 -1.08
CA GLN A 68 16.49 13.52 -1.75
C GLN A 68 16.74 12.39 -0.74
N LEU A 69 17.59 12.60 0.25
CA LEU A 69 17.84 11.60 1.30
C LEU A 69 16.56 11.30 2.11
N GLU A 70 15.76 12.32 2.39
CA GLU A 70 14.49 12.16 3.09
C GLU A 70 13.47 11.38 2.22
N VAL A 71 13.34 11.71 0.94
CA VAL A 71 12.49 10.99 -0.02
C VAL A 71 12.88 9.51 -0.12
N GLU A 72 14.17 9.19 -0.19
CA GLU A 72 14.66 7.81 -0.22
C GLU A 72 14.40 7.08 1.12
N SER A 73 14.46 7.78 2.24
CA SER A 73 14.09 7.24 3.55
C SER A 73 12.61 6.89 3.60
N ILE A 74 11.74 7.79 3.14
CA ILE A 74 10.29 7.55 3.07
C ILE A 74 9.97 6.39 2.11
N LYS A 75 10.65 6.30 0.96
CA LYS A 75 10.52 5.16 0.04
C LYS A 75 10.85 3.84 0.72
N THR A 76 11.91 3.82 1.52
CA THR A 76 12.32 2.62 2.28
C THR A 76 11.27 2.26 3.34
N GLU A 77 10.71 3.24 4.02
CA GLU A 77 9.61 3.05 4.98
C GLU A 77 8.38 2.45 4.29
N ILE A 78 7.93 3.04 3.17
CA ILE A 78 6.79 2.53 2.38
C ILE A 78 7.06 1.09 1.92
N LEU A 79 8.27 0.77 1.48
CA LEU A 79 8.65 -0.59 1.09
C LEU A 79 8.57 -1.55 2.29
N GLY A 80 9.03 -1.13 3.47
CA GLY A 80 8.91 -1.90 4.70
C GLY A 80 7.46 -2.20 5.06
N VAL A 81 6.60 -1.18 5.03
CA VAL A 81 5.16 -1.32 5.28
C VAL A 81 4.50 -2.24 4.25
N SER A 82 4.84 -2.08 2.96
CA SER A 82 4.28 -2.90 1.87
C SER A 82 4.66 -4.38 1.97
N ASN A 83 5.74 -4.70 2.68
CA ASN A 83 6.21 -6.07 2.95
C ASN A 83 5.81 -6.58 4.34
N GLY A 84 4.92 -5.88 5.04
CA GLY A 84 4.39 -6.28 6.35
C GLY A 84 3.76 -7.67 6.32
N ARG A 85 3.90 -8.44 7.44
CA ARG A 85 3.47 -9.83 7.54
C ARG A 85 2.67 -10.11 8.80
N ASP A 86 1.74 -11.07 8.68
CA ASP A 86 1.03 -11.63 9.83
C ASP A 86 1.95 -12.54 10.68
N ALA A 87 1.44 -12.99 11.82
CA ALA A 87 2.15 -13.93 12.69
C ALA A 87 2.46 -15.29 12.01
N GLY A 88 1.74 -15.65 10.97
CA GLY A 88 1.95 -16.86 10.15
C GLY A 88 2.97 -16.66 9.03
N GLY A 89 3.54 -15.45 8.88
CA GLY A 89 4.48 -15.08 7.84
C GLY A 89 3.83 -14.77 6.48
N ASN A 90 2.50 -14.61 6.43
CA ASN A 90 1.83 -14.20 5.18
C ASN A 90 1.88 -12.68 5.05
N GLY A 91 2.20 -12.19 3.85
CA GLY A 91 2.20 -10.76 3.57
C GLY A 91 0.79 -10.17 3.56
N TYR A 92 0.62 -9.02 4.22
CA TYR A 92 -0.66 -8.30 4.22
C TYR A 92 -1.07 -7.84 2.82
N PHE A 93 -0.08 -7.60 1.95
CA PHE A 93 -0.28 -7.12 0.58
C PHE A 93 0.17 -8.12 -0.49
N SER A 94 0.31 -9.40 -0.14
CA SER A 94 0.75 -10.45 -1.07
C SER A 94 -0.37 -11.04 -1.94
N GLY A 95 -1.62 -10.65 -1.69
CA GLY A 95 -2.78 -11.28 -2.32
C GLY A 95 -2.86 -12.77 -1.98
N ILE A 96 -3.26 -13.60 -2.91
CA ILE A 96 -3.38 -15.06 -2.69
C ILE A 96 -2.02 -15.77 -2.57
N SER A 97 -0.89 -15.15 -2.95
CA SER A 97 0.46 -15.77 -2.87
C SER A 97 0.94 -16.05 -1.44
N GLY A 98 0.37 -15.40 -0.44
CA GLY A 98 0.61 -15.65 0.97
C GLY A 98 2.04 -15.35 1.42
N LYS A 99 2.91 -16.35 1.49
CA LYS A 99 4.26 -16.24 2.06
C LYS A 99 5.28 -15.53 1.16
N THR A 100 4.93 -15.20 -0.06
CA THR A 100 5.82 -14.47 -0.97
C THR A 100 6.00 -13.04 -0.46
N GLU A 101 7.22 -12.53 -0.50
CA GLU A 101 7.50 -11.11 -0.27
C GLU A 101 6.90 -10.31 -1.43
N PRO A 102 5.89 -9.44 -1.14
CA PRO A 102 5.12 -8.82 -2.21
C PRO A 102 5.93 -7.84 -3.05
N PHE A 103 6.84 -7.09 -2.46
CA PHE A 103 7.62 -6.07 -3.14
C PHE A 103 9.12 -6.33 -3.03
N LYS A 104 9.82 -6.36 -4.15
CA LYS A 104 11.27 -6.63 -4.22
C LYS A 104 11.97 -5.60 -5.08
N ILE A 105 13.18 -5.24 -4.66
CA ILE A 105 14.07 -4.43 -5.48
C ILE A 105 14.70 -5.35 -6.54
N ASN A 106 14.53 -5.02 -7.81
CA ASN A 106 15.15 -5.75 -8.91
C ASN A 106 16.60 -5.30 -9.15
N ASN A 107 17.30 -5.96 -10.09
CA ASN A 107 18.69 -5.66 -10.42
C ASN A 107 18.93 -4.24 -10.99
N PHE A 108 17.86 -3.53 -11.35
CA PHE A 108 17.90 -2.15 -11.83
C PHE A 108 17.57 -1.13 -10.73
N GLY A 109 17.44 -1.57 -9.47
CA GLY A 109 17.08 -0.72 -8.33
C GLY A 109 15.60 -0.34 -8.27
N LYS A 110 14.76 -0.87 -9.17
CA LYS A 110 13.33 -0.62 -9.17
C LYS A 110 12.58 -1.62 -8.32
N ILE A 111 11.51 -1.15 -7.66
CA ILE A 111 10.64 -1.99 -6.86
C ILE A 111 9.60 -2.63 -7.78
N SER A 112 9.51 -3.95 -7.73
CA SER A 112 8.57 -4.76 -8.50
C SER A 112 7.67 -5.58 -7.59
N TYR A 113 6.40 -5.74 -8.00
CA TYR A 113 5.43 -6.56 -7.29
C TYR A 113 5.56 -8.03 -7.70
N SER A 114 5.70 -8.90 -6.72
CA SER A 114 5.83 -10.36 -6.88
C SER A 114 4.66 -11.13 -6.24
N GLY A 115 3.66 -10.41 -5.73
CA GLY A 115 2.45 -11.00 -5.19
C GLY A 115 1.50 -11.46 -6.30
N ALA A 116 0.33 -11.95 -5.91
CA ALA A 116 -0.72 -12.34 -6.84
C ALA A 116 -1.98 -11.49 -6.68
N ALA A 117 -2.77 -11.40 -7.73
CA ALA A 117 -4.09 -10.81 -7.67
C ALA A 117 -5.02 -11.63 -6.78
N GLY A 118 -6.07 -10.98 -6.26
CA GLY A 118 -7.05 -11.60 -5.38
C GLY A 118 -6.64 -11.53 -3.91
N GLU A 119 -7.55 -11.96 -3.06
CA GLU A 119 -7.49 -11.81 -1.61
C GLU A 119 -7.77 -13.15 -0.93
N LYS A 120 -7.19 -13.35 0.23
CA LYS A 120 -7.53 -14.48 1.10
C LYS A 120 -8.72 -14.08 1.96
N THR A 121 -9.70 -14.96 2.03
CA THR A 121 -10.82 -14.82 2.94
C THR A 121 -10.76 -15.90 4.01
N LEU A 122 -11.30 -15.60 5.18
CA LEU A 122 -11.43 -16.54 6.26
C LEU A 122 -12.90 -16.58 6.72
N GLN A 123 -13.42 -17.78 6.91
CA GLN A 123 -14.79 -18.00 7.32
C GLN A 123 -14.96 -17.70 8.81
N ILE A 124 -15.92 -16.82 9.15
CA ILE A 124 -16.27 -16.41 10.52
C ILE A 124 -17.64 -16.87 10.95
N SER A 125 -18.44 -17.39 10.01
CA SER A 125 -19.72 -18.08 10.26
C SER A 125 -20.06 -18.98 9.07
N ARG A 126 -21.12 -19.78 9.15
CA ARG A 126 -21.56 -20.67 8.05
C ARG A 126 -21.83 -19.93 6.74
N GLY A 127 -22.22 -18.67 6.78
CA GLY A 127 -22.58 -17.87 5.61
C GLY A 127 -21.74 -16.60 5.42
N SER A 128 -20.68 -16.38 6.24
CA SER A 128 -19.92 -15.14 6.18
C SER A 128 -18.41 -15.41 6.13
N GLN A 129 -17.75 -14.74 5.17
CA GLN A 129 -16.31 -14.72 5.02
C GLN A 129 -15.83 -13.29 5.07
N VAL A 130 -14.67 -13.06 5.66
CA VAL A 130 -14.00 -11.75 5.76
C VAL A 130 -12.62 -11.82 5.13
N ARG A 131 -12.22 -10.75 4.48
CA ARG A 131 -10.87 -10.60 3.92
C ARG A 131 -9.83 -10.64 5.02
N GLN A 132 -8.74 -11.35 4.79
CA GLN A 132 -7.61 -11.44 5.70
C GLN A 132 -6.42 -10.59 5.23
N ASN A 133 -6.32 -10.33 3.92
CA ASN A 133 -5.24 -9.56 3.31
C ASN A 133 -5.74 -8.82 2.07
N PHE A 134 -4.86 -8.03 1.45
CA PHE A 134 -5.13 -7.24 0.25
C PHE A 134 -4.15 -7.60 -0.87
N SER A 135 -4.53 -7.27 -2.10
CA SER A 135 -3.59 -7.31 -3.22
C SER A 135 -2.75 -6.03 -3.22
N GLY A 136 -1.42 -6.16 -3.15
CA GLY A 136 -0.52 -5.03 -3.27
C GLY A 136 -0.59 -4.36 -4.65
N GLN A 137 -1.07 -5.07 -5.66
CA GLN A 137 -1.34 -4.50 -6.96
C GLN A 137 -2.42 -3.41 -6.88
N GLU A 138 -3.49 -3.66 -6.15
CA GLU A 138 -4.60 -2.69 -5.98
C GLU A 138 -4.18 -1.50 -5.12
N VAL A 139 -3.37 -1.73 -4.08
CA VAL A 139 -2.99 -0.69 -3.11
C VAL A 139 -1.86 0.19 -3.63
N PHE A 140 -0.84 -0.37 -4.30
CA PHE A 140 0.40 0.33 -4.62
C PHE A 140 0.62 0.56 -6.12
N LEU A 141 -0.07 -0.16 -7.01
CA LEU A 141 0.15 -0.11 -8.45
C LEU A 141 -1.05 0.40 -9.26
N ALA A 142 -2.23 0.49 -8.65
CA ALA A 142 -3.45 0.91 -9.34
C ALA A 142 -3.66 2.43 -9.37
N ALA A 143 -2.67 3.21 -8.92
CA ALA A 143 -2.78 4.65 -8.85
C ALA A 143 -2.82 5.28 -10.26
N GLY A 144 -4.01 5.48 -10.78
CA GLY A 144 -4.32 6.60 -11.69
C GLY A 144 -3.85 6.54 -13.13
N SER A 145 -3.40 5.41 -13.69
CA SER A 145 -3.10 5.31 -15.11
C SER A 145 -4.21 4.57 -15.85
N ALA A 146 -4.71 5.14 -16.97
CA ALA A 146 -5.62 4.45 -17.88
C ALA A 146 -5.04 3.14 -18.41
N ASP A 147 -3.70 2.98 -18.38
CA ASP A 147 -2.95 1.78 -18.73
C ASP A 147 -2.55 0.91 -17.50
N GLY A 148 -2.99 1.27 -16.30
CA GLY A 148 -2.90 0.45 -15.08
C GLY A 148 -1.50 0.17 -14.56
N LYS A 149 -0.49 0.98 -14.86
CA LYS A 149 0.92 0.64 -14.57
C LYS A 149 1.71 1.69 -13.79
N PHE A 150 1.06 2.63 -13.13
CA PHE A 150 1.78 3.63 -12.35
C PHE A 150 1.93 3.15 -10.90
N SER A 151 3.18 2.92 -10.48
CA SER A 151 3.51 2.53 -9.12
C SER A 151 3.77 3.76 -8.26
N ILE A 152 3.34 3.74 -6.99
CA ILE A 152 3.75 4.76 -6.01
C ILE A 152 5.27 4.86 -5.92
N PHE A 153 5.98 3.75 -6.07
CA PHE A 153 7.44 3.71 -6.05
C PHE A 153 8.06 4.42 -7.27
N ASP A 154 7.46 4.27 -8.46
CA ASP A 154 7.92 5.00 -9.65
C ASP A 154 7.67 6.51 -9.52
N ALA A 155 6.57 6.92 -8.85
CA ALA A 155 6.32 8.32 -8.53
C ALA A 155 7.39 8.89 -7.60
N ILE A 156 7.73 8.17 -6.53
CA ILE A 156 8.76 8.58 -5.58
C ILE A 156 10.13 8.64 -6.27
N ASP A 157 10.46 7.66 -7.13
CA ASP A 157 11.70 7.67 -7.91
C ASP A 157 11.77 8.87 -8.84
N SER A 158 10.66 9.20 -9.51
CA SER A 158 10.59 10.37 -10.39
C SER A 158 10.75 11.66 -9.61
N PHE A 159 10.18 11.76 -8.42
CA PHE A 159 10.35 12.90 -7.54
C PHE A 159 11.81 13.02 -7.05
N SER A 160 12.39 11.93 -6.56
CA SER A 160 13.81 11.88 -6.15
C SER A 160 14.74 12.32 -7.29
N GLN A 161 14.49 11.85 -8.52
CA GLN A 161 15.25 12.25 -9.70
C GLN A 161 15.08 13.75 -10.04
N SER A 162 13.87 14.29 -9.91
CA SER A 162 13.62 15.72 -10.19
C SER A 162 14.42 16.65 -9.28
N LEU A 163 14.68 16.24 -8.05
CA LEU A 163 15.54 16.96 -7.09
C LEU A 163 17.00 17.02 -7.58
N ASN A 164 17.47 16.01 -8.31
CA ASN A 164 18.82 15.99 -8.90
C ASN A 164 18.94 16.90 -10.13
N PHE A 165 17.90 16.99 -10.98
CA PHE A 165 17.97 17.75 -12.24
C PHE A 165 17.93 19.26 -12.08
N GLY A 166 17.58 19.80 -10.92
CA GLY A 166 17.68 21.24 -10.63
C GLY A 166 19.11 21.79 -10.66
N MET A 167 20.12 20.96 -10.96
CA MET A 167 21.53 21.34 -11.05
C MET A 167 22.05 21.56 -12.48
N SER A 168 21.27 21.27 -13.53
CA SER A 168 21.65 21.56 -14.90
C SER A 168 20.62 22.44 -15.58
N SER A 169 20.96 23.68 -15.79
CA SER A 169 20.26 24.58 -16.71
C SER A 169 20.46 24.08 -18.15
N GLY A 170 19.66 23.10 -18.52
CA GLY A 170 19.64 22.53 -19.87
C GLY A 170 18.20 22.19 -20.22
N THR A 171 17.64 22.97 -21.15
CA THR A 171 16.35 22.75 -21.79
C THR A 171 16.17 21.31 -22.23
N SER A 172 15.37 20.57 -21.47
CA SER A 172 14.77 19.31 -21.92
C SER A 172 13.28 19.37 -21.65
N SER A 173 12.54 19.65 -22.69
CA SER A 173 11.13 19.91 -22.72
C SER A 173 10.26 18.64 -22.71
N ASN A 174 10.55 17.64 -21.87
CA ASN A 174 9.70 16.45 -21.75
C ASN A 174 9.81 15.72 -20.40
N LEU A 175 9.98 16.46 -19.32
CA LEU A 175 9.86 15.89 -17.97
C LEU A 175 8.62 16.49 -17.33
N LEU A 176 7.84 15.64 -16.70
CA LEU A 176 6.64 15.96 -15.92
C LEU A 176 6.79 17.34 -15.28
N SER A 177 6.04 18.31 -15.80
CA SER A 177 6.01 19.66 -15.25
C SER A 177 5.59 19.56 -13.78
N ALA A 178 6.28 20.31 -12.92
CA ALA A 178 5.98 20.44 -11.51
C ALA A 178 4.46 20.56 -11.28
N GLY A 179 3.84 19.56 -10.70
CA GLY A 179 2.40 19.55 -10.49
C GLY A 179 1.76 18.18 -10.28
N ALA A 180 2.51 17.09 -10.28
CA ALA A 180 1.94 15.80 -9.92
C ALA A 180 1.81 15.72 -8.39
N ALA A 181 0.59 15.89 -7.88
CA ALA A 181 0.26 15.60 -6.48
C ALA A 181 -0.30 14.17 -6.41
N VAL A 182 0.23 13.37 -5.53
CA VAL A 182 -0.35 12.06 -5.19
C VAL A 182 -1.22 12.27 -3.96
N ASP A 183 -2.52 12.38 -4.14
CA ASP A 183 -3.46 12.40 -3.02
C ASP A 183 -3.88 10.96 -2.71
N LEU A 184 -3.46 10.46 -1.56
CA LEU A 184 -3.89 9.19 -1.01
C LEU A 184 -5.20 9.43 -0.25
N VAL A 185 -6.33 9.19 -0.89
CA VAL A 185 -7.64 9.29 -0.22
C VAL A 185 -7.95 7.96 0.44
N LEU A 186 -7.77 7.88 1.75
CA LEU A 186 -8.18 6.74 2.55
C LEU A 186 -9.61 6.97 3.05
N PRO A 187 -10.51 5.99 2.94
CA PRO A 187 -11.84 6.13 3.50
C PRO A 187 -11.81 6.10 5.03
N SER A 188 -12.67 6.93 5.63
CA SER A 188 -12.89 6.92 7.07
C SER A 188 -13.40 5.56 7.55
N SER A 189 -12.87 5.10 8.68
CA SER A 189 -13.20 3.84 9.35
C SER A 189 -14.70 3.54 9.39
N GLY A 190 -15.11 2.38 8.90
CA GLY A 190 -16.42 1.80 9.14
C GLY A 190 -17.21 1.28 7.96
N GLN A 191 -16.72 1.38 6.73
CA GLN A 191 -17.35 0.74 5.57
C GLN A 191 -16.32 -0.09 4.80
N ALA A 192 -16.77 -1.16 4.13
CA ALA A 192 -15.95 -1.93 3.22
C ALA A 192 -15.39 -1.00 2.14
N ALA A 193 -14.19 -0.50 2.37
CA ALA A 193 -13.62 0.60 1.64
C ALA A 193 -13.04 0.08 0.33
N GLN A 194 -13.54 0.62 -0.76
CA GLN A 194 -12.78 0.64 -2.00
C GLN A 194 -11.76 1.78 -1.86
N TYR A 195 -10.50 1.43 -1.70
CA TYR A 195 -9.42 2.42 -1.69
C TYR A 195 -9.18 2.89 -3.11
N LYS A 196 -9.39 4.17 -3.35
CA LYS A 196 -9.17 4.80 -4.64
C LYS A 196 -8.01 5.77 -4.52
N PHE A 197 -6.97 5.54 -5.29
CA PHE A 197 -5.86 6.49 -5.42
C PHE A 197 -6.20 7.45 -6.55
N GLU A 198 -6.19 8.73 -6.28
CA GLU A 198 -6.42 9.76 -7.27
C GLU A 198 -5.10 10.48 -7.56
N LEU A 199 -4.62 10.38 -8.79
CA LEU A 199 -3.45 11.10 -9.25
C LEU A 199 -3.90 12.34 -10.02
N VAL A 200 -3.52 13.51 -9.53
CA VAL A 200 -3.75 14.77 -10.27
C VAL A 200 -2.43 15.20 -10.92
N ALA A 201 -2.33 15.09 -12.23
CA ALA A 201 -1.22 15.60 -12.99
C ALA A 201 -1.72 16.69 -13.96
N ASN A 202 -1.10 17.87 -13.93
CA ASN A 202 -1.44 19.00 -14.80
C ASN A 202 -2.91 19.45 -14.74
N GLY A 203 -3.56 19.37 -13.58
CA GLY A 203 -4.96 19.74 -13.40
C GLY A 203 -5.94 18.71 -13.97
N THR A 204 -5.49 17.57 -14.43
CA THR A 204 -6.32 16.46 -14.87
C THR A 204 -6.31 15.36 -13.81
N THR A 205 -7.50 15.01 -13.32
CA THR A 205 -7.71 13.94 -12.37
C THR A 205 -7.83 12.62 -13.12
N TYR A 206 -6.97 11.65 -12.81
CA TYR A 206 -7.02 10.29 -13.34
C TYR A 206 -7.67 9.38 -12.28
N ASN A 207 -8.84 8.85 -12.62
CA ASN A 207 -9.64 7.95 -11.76
C ASN A 207 -9.35 6.47 -12.05
#